data_937d7b033aeea7382d28be7774225b83
#
_entry.id   937d7b033aeea7382d28be7774225b83
#
_cell.length_a   1.000
_cell.length_b   1.000
_cell.length_c   1.000
_cell.angle_alpha   90.00
_cell.angle_beta   90.00
_cell.angle_gamma   90.00
#
_symmetry.space_group_name_H-M   'P 1'
#
loop_
_entity.id
_entity.type
_entity.pdbx_description
1 polymer ?
#
loop_
_entity_poly.entity_id
_entity_poly.type
_entity_poly.pdbx_seq_one_letter_code
_entity_poly.pdbx_strand_id
1 'polypeptide(L)'
;MMRKWQLVFHIDQVNTWALVLGNVHNFLADIAAEDEAVIAVVANGSAVTVWRDGQAEIRRSIQDATHSGTVFYFCRNALRGNDIKEESLPDYVQTVSAGITKIVDLQEQGYAYIKP
;
A
#
# COMPACT_ATOMS: atom_id res chain seq x y z
N MET A 1 -0.62 -6.36 -27.45
CA MET A 1 0.35 -5.28 -27.14
C MET A 1 0.46 -5.12 -25.64
N MET A 2 1.66 -5.08 -25.09
CA MET A 2 1.87 -4.92 -23.66
C MET A 2 1.48 -3.53 -23.19
N ARG A 3 0.76 -3.47 -22.07
CA ARG A 3 0.40 -2.22 -21.42
C ARG A 3 1.06 -2.16 -20.05
N LYS A 4 1.50 -0.98 -19.63
CA LYS A 4 2.02 -0.75 -18.30
C LYS A 4 0.99 0.06 -17.50
N TRP A 5 0.54 -0.52 -16.39
CA TRP A 5 -0.41 0.09 -15.48
C TRP A 5 0.35 0.65 -14.29
N GLN A 6 -0.05 1.81 -13.79
CA GLN A 6 0.55 2.42 -12.61
C GLN A 6 -0.56 2.89 -11.69
N LEU A 7 -0.63 2.33 -10.50
CA LEU A 7 -1.70 2.58 -9.54
C LEU A 7 -1.12 2.94 -8.18
N VAL A 8 -1.78 3.89 -7.48
CA VAL A 8 -1.52 4.13 -6.07
C VAL A 8 -2.84 4.05 -5.32
N PHE A 9 -2.91 3.09 -4.39
CA PHE A 9 -4.03 2.99 -3.44
C PHE A 9 -3.68 3.80 -2.20
N HIS A 10 -4.62 4.62 -1.74
CA HIS A 10 -4.46 5.39 -0.52
C HIS A 10 -5.35 4.80 0.56
N ILE A 11 -4.76 4.37 1.66
CA ILE A 11 -5.49 3.80 2.79
C ILE A 11 -5.22 4.61 4.04
N ASP A 12 -6.28 5.11 4.68
CA ASP A 12 -6.15 5.94 5.88
C ASP A 12 -6.86 5.37 7.11
N GLN A 13 -7.52 4.21 6.98
CA GLN A 13 -8.20 3.55 8.08
C GLN A 13 -7.82 2.08 8.14
N VAL A 14 -7.55 1.59 9.36
CA VAL A 14 -7.08 0.22 9.55
C VAL A 14 -8.10 -0.83 9.09
N ASN A 15 -9.39 -0.53 9.17
CA ASN A 15 -10.43 -1.46 8.78
C ASN A 15 -10.64 -1.56 7.25
N THR A 16 -9.87 -0.82 6.45
CA THR A 16 -10.00 -0.84 4.99
C THR A 16 -8.97 -1.79 4.34
N TRP A 17 -8.05 -2.35 5.10
CA TRP A 17 -6.99 -3.20 4.54
C TRP A 17 -7.50 -4.38 3.73
N ALA A 18 -8.52 -5.08 4.21
CA ALA A 18 -9.05 -6.24 3.47
C ALA A 18 -9.57 -5.82 2.09
N LEU A 19 -10.23 -4.67 2.00
CA LEU A 19 -10.74 -4.14 0.74
C LEU A 19 -9.60 -3.78 -0.22
N VAL A 20 -8.57 -3.08 0.27
CA VAL A 20 -7.41 -2.70 -0.53
C VAL A 20 -6.73 -3.94 -1.10
N LEU A 21 -6.44 -4.92 -0.25
CA LEU A 21 -5.75 -6.13 -0.68
C LEU A 21 -6.59 -6.93 -1.68
N GLY A 22 -7.90 -6.97 -1.49
CA GLY A 22 -8.82 -7.58 -2.45
C GLY A 22 -8.81 -6.86 -3.78
N ASN A 23 -8.79 -5.52 -3.76
CA ASN A 23 -8.72 -4.72 -4.99
C ASN A 23 -7.42 -4.97 -5.76
N VAL A 24 -6.29 -5.07 -5.06
CA VAL A 24 -5.00 -5.40 -5.69
C VAL A 24 -5.09 -6.76 -6.37
N HIS A 25 -5.59 -7.75 -5.64
CA HIS A 25 -5.73 -9.11 -6.18
C HIS A 25 -6.64 -9.12 -7.42
N ASN A 26 -7.79 -8.49 -7.34
CA ASN A 26 -8.76 -8.47 -8.43
C ASN A 26 -8.21 -7.72 -9.65
N PHE A 27 -7.52 -6.62 -9.44
CA PHE A 27 -6.90 -5.88 -10.53
C PHE A 27 -5.89 -6.75 -11.28
N LEU A 28 -5.00 -7.42 -10.54
CA LEU A 28 -3.97 -8.26 -11.16
C LEU A 28 -4.58 -9.46 -11.90
N ALA A 29 -5.71 -9.96 -11.43
CA ALA A 29 -6.40 -11.06 -12.10
C ALA A 29 -7.15 -10.62 -13.36
N ASP A 30 -7.51 -9.34 -13.45
CA ASP A 30 -8.33 -8.80 -14.54
C ASP A 30 -7.52 -8.31 -15.75
N ILE A 31 -6.29 -7.82 -15.53
CA ILE A 31 -5.46 -7.32 -16.63
C ILE A 31 -4.89 -8.47 -17.47
N ALA A 32 -4.46 -8.13 -18.69
CA ALA A 32 -3.91 -9.14 -19.60
C ALA A 32 -2.61 -9.72 -19.06
N ALA A 33 -2.37 -10.99 -19.35
CA ALA A 33 -1.20 -11.70 -18.83
C ALA A 33 0.13 -11.07 -19.25
N GLU A 34 0.18 -10.45 -20.42
CA GLU A 34 1.37 -9.79 -20.94
C GLU A 34 1.56 -8.37 -20.40
N ASP A 35 0.56 -7.82 -19.70
CA ASP A 35 0.64 -6.46 -19.16
C ASP A 35 1.51 -6.41 -17.91
N GLU A 36 2.15 -5.27 -17.70
CA GLU A 36 2.85 -4.97 -16.45
C GLU A 36 1.96 -4.13 -15.55
N ALA A 37 2.09 -4.31 -14.25
CA ALA A 37 1.44 -3.46 -13.27
C ALA A 37 2.44 -3.03 -12.21
N VAL A 38 2.50 -1.72 -11.95
CA VAL A 38 3.27 -1.17 -10.84
C VAL A 38 2.26 -0.63 -9.84
N ILE A 39 2.20 -1.27 -8.68
CA ILE A 39 1.19 -0.96 -7.67
C ILE A 39 1.86 -0.48 -6.40
N ALA A 40 1.47 0.70 -5.95
CA ALA A 40 1.87 1.26 -4.67
C ALA A 40 0.66 1.35 -3.76
N VAL A 41 0.87 1.11 -2.47
CA VAL A 41 -0.14 1.35 -1.42
C VAL A 41 0.49 2.31 -0.43
N VAL A 42 -0.16 3.45 -0.22
CA VAL A 42 0.32 4.45 0.74
C VAL A 42 -0.64 4.46 1.93
N ALA A 43 -0.10 4.12 3.10
CA ALA A 43 -0.87 4.04 4.35
C ALA A 43 -0.55 5.24 5.25
N ASN A 44 -1.58 5.93 5.69
CA ASN A 44 -1.47 6.98 6.71
C ASN A 44 -2.64 6.85 7.68
N GLY A 45 -2.81 7.83 8.58
CA GLY A 45 -3.87 7.74 9.59
C GLY A 45 -3.80 6.44 10.38
N SER A 46 -4.94 5.88 10.74
CA SER A 46 -4.98 4.64 11.52
C SER A 46 -4.56 3.40 10.72
N ALA A 47 -4.46 3.51 9.40
CA ALA A 47 -4.04 2.36 8.59
C ALA A 47 -2.66 1.84 9.00
N VAL A 48 -1.80 2.70 9.54
CA VAL A 48 -0.45 2.30 9.95
C VAL A 48 -0.43 1.40 11.19
N THR A 49 -1.56 1.27 11.91
CA THR A 49 -1.64 0.44 13.10
C THR A 49 -1.78 -1.05 12.80
N VAL A 50 -1.86 -1.43 11.56
CA VAL A 50 -2.10 -2.82 11.13
C VAL A 50 -1.07 -3.81 11.71
N TRP A 51 0.17 -3.37 11.91
CA TRP A 51 1.23 -4.23 12.44
C TRP A 51 1.08 -4.50 13.93
N ARG A 52 0.49 -3.56 14.65
CA ARG A 52 0.24 -3.69 16.09
C ARG A 52 -1.12 -4.29 16.36
N ASP A 53 -2.16 -3.75 15.70
CA ASP A 53 -3.56 -4.02 16.05
C ASP A 53 -4.30 -4.86 15.00
N GLY A 54 -3.70 -5.07 13.84
CA GLY A 54 -4.34 -5.80 12.75
C GLY A 54 -4.31 -7.31 12.94
N GLN A 55 -5.16 -7.98 12.16
CA GLN A 55 -5.23 -9.43 12.17
C GLN A 55 -4.02 -10.04 11.45
N ALA A 56 -3.60 -11.23 11.92
CA ALA A 56 -2.46 -11.94 11.33
C ALA A 56 -2.68 -12.23 9.84
N GLU A 57 -3.92 -12.51 9.45
CA GLU A 57 -4.25 -12.77 8.04
C GLU A 57 -3.98 -11.56 7.15
N ILE A 58 -4.30 -10.37 7.64
CA ILE A 58 -4.06 -9.13 6.89
C ILE A 58 -2.56 -8.90 6.75
N ARG A 59 -1.80 -9.07 7.82
CA ARG A 59 -0.34 -8.90 7.76
C ARG A 59 0.30 -9.89 6.78
N ARG A 60 -0.20 -11.13 6.76
CA ARG A 60 0.28 -12.14 5.80
C ARG A 60 -0.05 -11.75 4.37
N SER A 61 -1.26 -11.22 4.14
CA SER A 61 -1.66 -10.78 2.81
C SER A 61 -0.84 -9.62 2.31
N ILE A 62 -0.42 -8.71 3.21
CA ILE A 62 0.50 -7.62 2.84
C ILE A 62 1.84 -8.21 2.41
N GLN A 63 2.37 -9.16 3.17
CA GLN A 63 3.62 -9.83 2.82
C GLN A 63 3.53 -10.53 1.46
N ASP A 64 2.45 -11.26 1.23
CA ASP A 64 2.21 -11.94 -0.05
C ASP A 64 2.17 -10.96 -1.21
N ALA A 65 1.52 -9.81 -1.01
CA ALA A 65 1.43 -8.78 -2.04
C ALA A 65 2.81 -8.19 -2.37
N THR A 66 3.71 -8.05 -1.38
CA THR A 66 5.07 -7.59 -1.66
C THR A 66 5.83 -8.58 -2.53
N HIS A 67 5.61 -9.87 -2.33
CA HIS A 67 6.23 -10.91 -3.17
C HIS A 67 5.72 -10.86 -4.61
N SER A 68 4.51 -10.33 -4.82
CA SER A 68 3.94 -10.13 -6.16
C SER A 68 4.28 -8.77 -6.75
N GLY A 69 5.11 -7.97 -6.08
CA GLY A 69 5.61 -6.72 -6.60
C GLY A 69 4.91 -5.45 -6.10
N THR A 70 3.89 -5.56 -5.26
CA THR A 70 3.24 -4.37 -4.67
C THR A 70 4.17 -3.75 -3.64
N VAL A 71 4.33 -2.42 -3.67
CA VAL A 71 5.17 -1.68 -2.74
C VAL A 71 4.29 -0.93 -1.75
N PHE A 72 4.54 -1.14 -0.47
CA PHE A 72 3.79 -0.50 0.62
C PHE A 72 4.63 0.60 1.25
N TYR A 73 4.05 1.80 1.35
CA TYR A 73 4.68 2.97 1.97
C TYR A 73 3.88 3.38 3.19
N PHE A 74 4.53 3.41 4.34
CA PHE A 74 3.91 3.80 5.61
C PHE A 74 4.34 5.21 6.00
N CYS A 75 3.38 6.05 6.31
CA CYS A 75 3.59 7.46 6.66
C CYS A 75 4.25 7.57 8.04
N ARG A 76 5.45 8.16 8.09
CA ARG A 76 6.20 8.32 9.34
C ARG A 76 5.47 9.21 10.32
N ASN A 77 4.80 10.27 9.85
CA ASN A 77 4.00 11.13 10.71
C ASN A 77 2.86 10.36 11.38
N ALA A 78 2.20 9.48 10.64
CA ALA A 78 1.12 8.67 11.20
C ALA A 78 1.66 7.63 12.19
N LEU A 79 2.84 7.05 11.93
CA LEU A 79 3.48 6.13 12.88
C LEU A 79 3.74 6.84 14.20
N ARG A 80 4.32 8.04 14.16
CA ARG A 80 4.57 8.83 15.37
C ARG A 80 3.27 9.18 16.10
N GLY A 81 2.24 9.58 15.36
CA GLY A 81 0.95 9.92 15.94
C GLY A 81 0.24 8.75 16.60
N ASN A 82 0.61 7.52 16.24
CA ASN A 82 0.05 6.29 16.81
C ASN A 82 1.04 5.58 17.74
N ASP A 83 2.12 6.24 18.13
CA ASP A 83 3.16 5.67 19.01
C ASP A 83 3.74 4.35 18.50
N ILE A 84 3.95 4.27 17.21
CA ILE A 84 4.55 3.10 16.58
C ILE A 84 5.97 3.46 16.14
N LYS A 85 6.93 2.67 16.61
CA LYS A 85 8.32 2.86 16.23
C LYS A 85 8.55 2.30 14.83
N GLU A 86 9.23 3.07 14.00
CA GLU A 86 9.54 2.66 12.63
C GLU A 86 10.29 1.33 12.60
N GLU A 87 11.17 1.10 13.57
CA GLU A 87 11.98 -0.12 13.66
C GLU A 87 11.14 -1.37 13.91
N SER A 88 9.90 -1.21 14.38
CA SER A 88 9.02 -2.35 14.62
C SER A 88 8.36 -2.89 13.35
N LEU A 89 8.46 -2.16 12.24
CA LEU A 89 7.86 -2.58 10.97
C LEU A 89 8.72 -3.66 10.31
N PRO A 90 8.12 -4.56 9.55
CA PRO A 90 8.91 -5.55 8.81
C PRO A 90 9.72 -4.86 7.70
N ASP A 91 10.81 -5.50 7.31
CA ASP A 91 11.75 -4.94 6.33
C ASP A 91 11.20 -4.90 4.90
N TYR A 92 10.10 -5.61 4.64
CA TYR A 92 9.49 -5.63 3.30
C TYR A 92 8.50 -4.48 3.06
N VAL A 93 8.30 -3.58 4.03
CA VAL A 93 7.55 -2.34 3.81
C VAL A 93 8.50 -1.16 3.92
N GLN A 94 8.14 -0.06 3.26
CA GLN A 94 8.95 1.15 3.27
C GLN A 94 8.27 2.22 4.10
N THR A 95 9.05 3.17 4.62
CA THR A 95 8.53 4.35 5.30
C THR A 95 8.83 5.59 4.48
N VAL A 96 7.93 6.56 4.56
CA VAL A 96 8.09 7.86 3.90
C VAL A 96 7.80 8.95 4.92
N SER A 97 8.40 10.11 4.75
CA SER A 97 8.25 11.22 5.71
C SER A 97 6.80 11.66 5.85
N ALA A 98 6.06 11.71 4.75
CA ALA A 98 4.64 12.02 4.74
C ALA A 98 3.96 11.27 3.60
N GLY A 99 2.88 10.57 3.91
CA GLY A 99 2.14 9.82 2.91
C GLY A 99 1.54 10.70 1.83
N ILE A 100 1.03 11.88 2.20
CA ILE A 100 0.44 12.83 1.25
C ILE A 100 1.47 13.25 0.20
N THR A 101 2.68 13.58 0.61
CA THR A 101 3.74 13.97 -0.33
C THR A 101 4.07 12.82 -1.29
N LYS A 102 4.12 11.60 -0.77
CA LYS A 102 4.38 10.42 -1.61
C LYS A 102 3.28 10.22 -2.65
N ILE A 103 2.03 10.40 -2.26
CA ILE A 103 0.88 10.27 -3.17
C ILE A 103 0.99 11.31 -4.31
N VAL A 104 1.28 12.56 -3.97
CA VAL A 104 1.43 13.61 -4.98
C VAL A 104 2.56 13.26 -5.95
N ASP A 105 3.70 12.82 -5.42
CA ASP A 105 4.85 12.44 -6.22
C ASP A 105 4.49 11.33 -7.21
N LEU A 106 3.79 10.30 -6.75
CA LEU A 106 3.38 9.19 -7.60
C LEU A 106 2.37 9.63 -8.66
N GLN A 107 1.42 10.50 -8.30
CA GLN A 107 0.46 11.03 -9.27
C GLN A 107 1.16 11.85 -10.35
N GLU A 108 2.16 12.63 -9.99
CA GLU A 108 2.95 13.38 -10.97
C GLU A 108 3.74 12.45 -11.90
N GLN A 109 4.07 11.25 -11.44
CA GLN A 109 4.72 10.23 -12.25
C GLN A 109 3.72 9.44 -13.11
N GLY A 110 2.44 9.75 -13.05
CA GLY A 110 1.43 9.12 -13.89
C GLY A 110 0.64 8.00 -13.22
N TYR A 111 0.79 7.79 -11.91
CA TYR A 111 0.00 6.78 -11.19
C TYR A 111 -1.44 7.21 -11.06
N ALA A 112 -2.35 6.30 -11.36
CA ALA A 112 -3.78 6.52 -11.10
C ALA A 112 -4.05 6.41 -9.60
N TYR A 113 -4.75 7.38 -9.03
CA TYR A 113 -5.06 7.43 -7.60
C TYR A 113 -6.37 6.69 -7.32
N ILE A 114 -6.33 5.77 -6.35
CA ILE A 114 -7.51 5.02 -5.94
C ILE A 114 -7.70 5.15 -4.43
N LYS A 115 -8.86 5.67 -4.04
CA LYS A 115 -9.27 5.74 -2.64
C LYS A 115 -10.34 4.69 -2.41
N PRO A 116 -10.00 3.57 -1.79
CA PRO A 116 -10.96 2.48 -1.58
C PRO A 116 -12.01 2.83 -0.55
#